data_05aa3aec2514158db90d51c758ca19f2
#
_entry.id   05aa3aec2514158db90d51c758ca19f2
#
_cell.length_a   1.000
_cell.length_b   1.000
_cell.length_c   1.000
_cell.angle_alpha   90.00
_cell.angle_beta   90.00
_cell.angle_gamma   90.00
#
_symmetry.space_group_name_H-M   'P 1'
#
loop_
_entity.id
_entity.type
_entity.pdbx_description
1 polymer ?
#
loop_
_entity_poly.entity_id
_entity_poly.type
_entity_poly.pdbx_seq_one_letter_code
_entity_poly.pdbx_strand_id
1 'polypeptide(L)'
;MRIKDIKVIPIYPKLANRYQHRQIDLYGIDHRTIFRVEANNGLVGYGDQRVQPGGQPNQSSVAPLIGRNPFDYINQNLAAGLSGALYDLMGKYLEIPAYKLMGQKVHDQIPVAAWTRPASPEDFREEILRAVGEGYTIFKMHTCTYHDVIEQTRLAEEVAPEGF
;
A
#
# COMPACT_ATOMS: atom_id res chain seq x y z
N MET A 1 16.47 8.43 21.50
CA MET A 1 16.71 7.67 20.24
C MET A 1 17.02 8.65 19.13
N ARG A 2 17.99 8.35 18.25
CA ARG A 2 18.32 9.17 17.07
C ARG A 2 18.45 8.29 15.85
N ILE A 3 18.08 8.80 14.69
CA ILE A 3 18.25 8.12 13.41
C ILE A 3 19.74 8.00 13.11
N LYS A 4 20.25 6.79 12.96
CA LYS A 4 21.64 6.48 12.64
C LYS A 4 21.86 6.36 11.13
N ASP A 5 20.92 5.68 10.45
CA ASP A 5 21.00 5.43 9.01
C ASP A 5 19.60 5.29 8.41
N ILE A 6 19.45 5.66 7.15
CA ILE A 6 18.25 5.42 6.35
C ILE A 6 18.68 4.85 5.01
N LYS A 7 18.20 3.65 4.69
CA LYS A 7 18.38 3.05 3.36
C LYS A 7 17.10 3.19 2.54
N VAL A 8 17.24 3.69 1.33
CA VAL A 8 16.17 3.77 0.34
C VAL A 8 16.39 2.65 -0.67
N ILE A 9 15.52 1.65 -0.66
CA ILE A 9 15.71 0.39 -1.38
C ILE A 9 14.60 0.24 -2.42
N PRO A 10 14.89 0.43 -3.72
CA PRO A 10 13.92 0.14 -4.76
C PRO A 10 13.72 -1.38 -4.88
N ILE A 11 12.47 -1.80 -5.01
CA ILE A 11 12.10 -3.20 -5.27
C ILE A 11 11.08 -3.28 -6.39
N TYR A 12 11.04 -4.41 -7.07
CA TYR A 12 10.20 -4.68 -8.22
C TYR A 12 9.47 -6.02 -8.00
N PRO A 13 8.44 -6.03 -7.12
CA PRO A 13 7.71 -7.25 -6.82
C PRO A 13 6.99 -7.77 -8.08
N LYS A 14 7.06 -9.07 -8.29
CA LYS A 14 6.31 -9.71 -9.38
C LYS A 14 4.80 -9.66 -9.07
N LEU A 15 4.02 -9.26 -10.05
CA LEU A 15 2.57 -9.35 -9.98
C LEU A 15 2.13 -10.82 -10.06
N ALA A 16 0.96 -11.12 -9.47
CA ALA A 16 0.34 -12.43 -9.63
C ALA A 16 0.15 -12.77 -11.11
N ASN A 17 0.30 -14.06 -11.49
CA ASN A 17 0.26 -14.51 -12.89
C ASN A 17 -0.98 -14.03 -13.64
N ARG A 18 -2.14 -13.99 -12.98
CA ARG A 18 -3.40 -13.51 -13.57
C ARG A 18 -3.35 -12.05 -14.04
N TYR A 19 -2.41 -11.24 -13.53
CA TYR A 19 -2.23 -9.85 -13.95
C TYR A 19 -1.14 -9.66 -15.01
N GLN A 20 -0.28 -10.65 -15.25
CA GLN A 20 0.87 -10.52 -16.15
C GLN A 20 0.45 -10.40 -17.62
N HIS A 21 -0.71 -10.95 -17.99
CA HIS A 21 -1.23 -10.95 -19.36
C HIS A 21 -2.13 -9.75 -19.66
N ARG A 22 -2.46 -8.95 -18.68
CA ARG A 22 -3.28 -7.75 -18.85
C ARG A 22 -2.37 -6.56 -19.13
N GLN A 23 -2.48 -6.00 -20.33
CA GLN A 23 -1.75 -4.78 -20.75
C GLN A 23 -2.29 -3.54 -20.01
N ILE A 24 -2.26 -3.57 -18.68
CA ILE A 24 -2.79 -2.48 -17.88
C ILE A 24 -1.64 -1.85 -17.15
N ASP A 25 -1.30 -0.66 -17.61
CA ASP A 25 -0.33 0.19 -16.97
C ASP A 25 -0.95 0.86 -15.72
N LEU A 26 -0.91 0.18 -14.59
CA LEU A 26 -1.07 0.83 -13.31
C LEU A 26 0.31 1.33 -12.86
N TYR A 27 0.64 2.52 -13.31
CA TYR A 27 1.87 3.21 -13.03
C TYR A 27 2.33 3.03 -11.58
N GLY A 28 3.50 2.46 -11.39
CA GLY A 28 4.19 2.34 -10.12
C GLY A 28 3.64 1.29 -9.15
N ILE A 29 2.70 0.41 -9.56
CA ILE A 29 2.20 -0.62 -8.63
C ILE A 29 3.20 -1.76 -8.45
N ASP A 30 3.99 -2.03 -9.48
CA ASP A 30 5.07 -3.01 -9.55
C ASP A 30 6.44 -2.41 -9.18
N HIS A 31 6.51 -1.10 -8.99
CA HIS A 31 7.68 -0.38 -8.53
C HIS A 31 7.44 0.14 -7.12
N ARG A 32 8.20 -0.36 -6.15
CA ARG A 32 8.07 0.00 -4.73
C ARG A 32 9.39 0.51 -4.19
N THR A 33 9.30 1.32 -3.17
CA THR A 33 10.45 1.78 -2.40
C THR A 33 10.28 1.37 -0.95
N ILE A 34 11.23 0.61 -0.43
CA ILE A 34 11.32 0.30 0.99
C ILE A 34 12.26 1.30 1.66
N PHE A 35 11.79 1.89 2.74
CA PHE A 35 12.62 2.65 3.66
C PHE A 35 12.98 1.76 4.85
N ARG A 36 14.29 1.59 5.08
CA ARG A 36 14.82 0.95 6.28
C ARG A 36 15.50 2.01 7.13
N VAL A 37 14.93 2.34 8.26
CA VAL A 37 15.45 3.34 9.19
C VAL A 37 16.06 2.64 10.39
N GLU A 38 17.36 2.85 10.63
CA GLU A 38 18.10 2.31 11.77
C GLU A 38 18.34 3.42 12.80
N ALA A 39 18.04 3.14 14.06
CA ALA A 39 18.35 4.03 15.18
C ALA A 39 19.72 3.70 15.82
N ASN A 40 20.24 4.66 16.58
CA ASN A 40 21.52 4.52 17.30
C ASN A 40 21.50 3.46 18.40
N ASN A 41 20.34 2.96 18.81
CA ASN A 41 20.14 1.85 19.74
C ASN A 41 19.97 0.49 19.05
N GLY A 42 20.14 0.40 17.74
CA GLY A 42 20.04 -0.83 16.94
C GLY A 42 18.63 -1.21 16.49
N LEU A 43 17.58 -0.51 16.94
CA LEU A 43 16.23 -0.76 16.44
C LEU A 43 16.13 -0.36 14.96
N VAL A 44 15.28 -1.08 14.23
CA VAL A 44 15.03 -0.85 12.81
C VAL A 44 13.54 -0.76 12.54
N GLY A 45 13.13 0.32 11.86
CA GLY A 45 11.79 0.49 11.32
C GLY A 45 11.77 0.33 9.80
N TYR A 46 10.65 -0.17 9.27
CA TYR A 46 10.42 -0.36 7.85
C TYR A 46 9.15 0.34 7.40
N GLY A 47 9.18 0.88 6.19
CA GLY A 47 8.01 1.42 5.54
C GLY A 47 8.10 1.24 4.04
N ASP A 48 6.96 1.25 3.39
CA ASP A 48 6.80 0.96 1.97
C ASP A 48 5.95 2.02 1.28
N GLN A 49 6.32 2.37 0.06
CA GLN A 49 5.48 3.17 -0.81
C GLN A 49 5.63 2.76 -2.28
N ARG A 50 4.59 3.03 -3.06
CA ARG A 50 4.70 2.98 -4.52
C ARG A 50 5.51 4.17 -5.03
N VAL A 51 6.07 4.05 -6.24
CA VAL A 51 6.65 5.20 -6.95
C VAL A 51 5.57 6.26 -7.18
N GLN A 52 5.92 7.49 -6.90
CA GLN A 52 5.04 8.66 -7.11
C GLN A 52 5.36 9.34 -8.46
N PRO A 53 4.39 10.06 -9.06
CA PRO A 53 4.70 11.00 -10.10
C PRO A 53 5.81 11.97 -9.64
N GLY A 54 6.88 12.10 -10.42
CA GLY A 54 8.08 12.85 -10.01
C GLY A 54 9.26 11.98 -9.61
N GLY A 55 9.07 10.67 -9.55
CA GLY A 55 10.16 9.70 -9.34
C GLY A 55 10.22 9.10 -7.94
N GLN A 56 11.25 8.29 -7.73
CA GLN A 56 11.50 7.65 -6.43
C GLN A 56 12.28 8.58 -5.50
N PRO A 57 11.98 8.57 -4.20
CA PRO A 57 12.90 9.12 -3.21
C PRO A 57 14.27 8.49 -3.36
N ASN A 58 15.30 9.26 -3.15
CA ASN A 58 16.69 8.82 -3.23
C ASN A 58 17.40 9.05 -1.89
N GLN A 59 18.61 8.56 -1.79
CA GLN A 59 19.42 8.66 -0.57
C GLN A 59 19.64 10.11 -0.11
N SER A 60 19.77 11.05 -1.03
CA SER A 60 19.99 12.47 -0.70
C SER A 60 18.75 13.12 -0.07
N SER A 61 17.54 12.70 -0.45
CA SER A 61 16.29 13.24 0.08
C SER A 61 16.05 12.90 1.56
N VAL A 62 16.67 11.83 2.06
CA VAL A 62 16.51 11.35 3.46
C VAL A 62 17.70 11.74 4.35
N ALA A 63 18.82 12.16 3.75
CA ALA A 63 20.03 12.53 4.49
C ALA A 63 19.82 13.59 5.60
N PRO A 64 18.94 14.61 5.44
CA PRO A 64 18.68 15.59 6.49
C PRO A 64 18.08 15.04 7.79
N LEU A 65 17.54 13.83 7.75
CA LEU A 65 16.94 13.18 8.93
C LEU A 65 17.97 12.43 9.78
N ILE A 66 19.15 12.18 9.26
CA ILE A 66 20.24 11.51 10.00
C ILE A 66 20.62 12.36 11.22
N GLY A 67 20.74 11.71 12.38
CA GLY A 67 21.02 12.36 13.67
C GLY A 67 19.79 12.98 14.34
N ARG A 68 18.66 13.08 13.66
CA ARG A 68 17.42 13.63 14.22
C ARG A 68 16.70 12.62 15.12
N ASN A 69 15.82 13.13 15.97
CA ASN A 69 14.93 12.30 16.77
C ASN A 69 13.70 11.93 15.94
N PRO A 70 13.36 10.63 15.74
CA PRO A 70 12.17 10.23 14.97
C PRO A 70 10.86 10.82 15.50
N PHE A 71 10.75 11.07 16.81
CA PHE A 71 9.55 11.65 17.43
C PHE A 71 9.26 13.10 17.00
N ASP A 72 10.26 13.82 16.51
CA ASP A 72 10.06 15.17 15.96
C ASP A 72 9.27 15.17 14.64
N TYR A 73 9.04 13.98 14.06
CA TYR A 73 8.37 13.80 12.76
C TYR A 73 6.97 13.19 12.87
N ILE A 74 6.39 13.11 14.05
CA ILE A 74 4.98 12.74 14.22
C ILE A 74 4.12 13.79 13.51
N ASN A 75 3.18 13.34 12.67
CA ASN A 75 2.28 14.18 11.87
C ASN A 75 2.98 15.15 10.90
N GLN A 76 4.25 14.92 10.59
CA GLN A 76 4.94 15.69 9.56
C GLN A 76 4.59 15.17 8.16
N ASN A 77 4.58 16.08 7.18
CA ASN A 77 4.32 15.73 5.78
C ASN A 77 5.57 15.15 5.11
N LEU A 78 5.91 13.92 5.45
CA LEU A 78 6.99 13.15 4.83
C LEU A 78 6.42 12.21 3.75
N ALA A 79 7.31 11.66 2.92
CA ALA A 79 6.95 10.57 2.03
C ALA A 79 6.32 9.40 2.83
N ALA A 80 5.19 8.86 2.35
CA ALA A 80 4.35 7.92 3.11
C ALA A 80 5.13 6.70 3.64
N GLY A 81 6.01 6.12 2.82
CA GLY A 81 6.85 4.99 3.25
C GLY A 81 7.87 5.39 4.31
N LEU A 82 8.45 6.59 4.21
CA LEU A 82 9.37 7.10 5.22
C LEU A 82 8.65 7.36 6.55
N SER A 83 7.48 8.00 6.52
CA SER A 83 6.63 8.15 7.71
C SER A 83 6.30 6.80 8.34
N GLY A 84 5.88 5.81 7.54
CA GLY A 84 5.61 4.45 8.01
C GLY A 84 6.81 3.82 8.73
N ALA A 85 8.01 3.97 8.16
CA ALA A 85 9.25 3.46 8.77
C ALA A 85 9.56 4.15 10.12
N LEU A 86 9.30 5.46 10.24
CA LEU A 86 9.50 6.18 11.50
C LEU A 86 8.47 5.74 12.55
N TYR A 87 7.19 5.58 12.18
CA TYR A 87 6.16 5.08 13.09
C TYR A 87 6.43 3.65 13.55
N ASP A 88 6.89 2.77 12.65
CA ASP A 88 7.31 1.40 13.00
C ASP A 88 8.48 1.42 14.01
N LEU A 89 9.49 2.27 13.76
CA LEU A 89 10.63 2.45 14.66
C LEU A 89 10.22 2.98 16.03
N MET A 90 9.36 4.00 16.07
CA MET A 90 8.87 4.58 17.31
C MET A 90 8.00 3.62 18.11
N GLY A 91 7.13 2.88 17.44
CA GLY A 91 6.32 1.83 18.05
C GLY A 91 7.17 0.75 18.71
N LYS A 92 8.20 0.27 18.02
CA LYS A 92 9.18 -0.69 18.56
C LYS A 92 9.95 -0.13 19.76
N TYR A 93 10.35 1.13 19.70
CA TYR A 93 11.04 1.80 20.81
C TYR A 93 10.19 1.90 22.06
N LEU A 94 8.89 2.18 21.91
CA LEU A 94 7.93 2.29 23.01
C LEU A 94 7.29 0.95 23.41
N GLU A 95 7.60 -0.12 22.70
CA GLU A 95 7.00 -1.45 22.86
C GLU A 95 5.46 -1.44 22.73
N ILE A 96 4.95 -0.59 21.82
CA ILE A 96 3.52 -0.48 21.51
C ILE A 96 3.27 -0.60 20.02
N PRO A 97 2.08 -1.07 19.61
CA PRO A 97 1.69 -1.03 18.19
C PRO A 97 1.72 0.40 17.63
N ALA A 98 2.27 0.57 16.42
CA ALA A 98 2.44 1.88 15.78
C ALA A 98 1.13 2.69 15.67
N TYR A 99 -0.02 2.03 15.50
CA TYR A 99 -1.31 2.72 15.41
C TYR A 99 -1.64 3.57 16.66
N LYS A 100 -1.13 3.20 17.85
CA LYS A 100 -1.33 3.98 19.07
C LYS A 100 -0.67 5.35 19.04
N LEU A 101 0.30 5.55 18.14
CA LEU A 101 0.92 6.85 17.87
C LEU A 101 0.12 7.69 16.87
N MET A 102 -0.85 7.09 16.17
CA MET A 102 -1.63 7.74 15.12
C MET A 102 -2.99 8.26 15.63
N GLY A 103 -3.47 7.74 16.75
CA GLY A 103 -4.74 8.15 17.34
C GLY A 103 -5.47 7.03 18.08
N GLN A 104 -6.74 7.28 18.36
CA GLN A 104 -7.60 6.32 19.05
C GLN A 104 -8.00 5.19 18.10
N LYS A 105 -7.94 3.97 18.60
CA LYS A 105 -8.52 2.80 17.91
C LYS A 105 -10.05 2.89 17.94
N VAL A 106 -10.67 2.88 16.78
CA VAL A 106 -12.13 2.96 16.61
C VAL A 106 -12.76 1.58 16.42
N HIS A 107 -12.09 0.70 15.63
CA HIS A 107 -12.58 -0.64 15.30
C HIS A 107 -11.53 -1.70 15.60
N ASP A 108 -11.98 -2.89 16.02
CA ASP A 108 -11.12 -4.07 16.16
C ASP A 108 -10.89 -4.78 14.82
N GLN A 109 -11.89 -4.74 13.96
CA GLN A 109 -11.87 -5.33 12.63
C GLN A 109 -12.44 -4.35 11.62
N ILE A 110 -11.87 -4.34 10.43
CA ILE A 110 -12.32 -3.55 9.28
C ILE A 110 -12.55 -4.50 8.11
N PRO A 111 -13.73 -4.47 7.46
CA PRO A 111 -13.95 -5.27 6.26
C PRO A 111 -12.99 -4.85 5.16
N VAL A 112 -12.44 -5.83 4.46
CA VAL A 112 -11.49 -5.61 3.37
C VAL A 112 -12.19 -5.89 2.05
N ALA A 113 -12.15 -4.93 1.13
CA ALA A 113 -12.64 -5.12 -0.22
C ALA A 113 -11.64 -5.93 -1.06
N ALA A 114 -12.14 -6.87 -1.86
CA ALA A 114 -11.37 -7.38 -2.97
C ALA A 114 -11.16 -6.28 -4.01
N TRP A 115 -10.15 -6.46 -4.87
CA TRP A 115 -9.80 -5.47 -5.89
C TRP A 115 -9.14 -6.11 -7.08
N THR A 116 -9.37 -5.56 -8.26
CA THR A 116 -8.60 -5.88 -9.45
C THR A 116 -8.14 -4.62 -10.17
N ARG A 117 -7.22 -4.79 -11.11
CA ARG A 117 -6.86 -3.77 -12.10
C ARG A 117 -8.03 -3.54 -13.06
N PRO A 118 -8.03 -2.44 -13.85
CA PRO A 118 -8.94 -2.33 -14.96
C PRO A 118 -8.88 -3.60 -15.83
N ALA A 119 -10.02 -4.15 -16.15
CA ALA A 119 -10.15 -5.44 -16.82
C ALA A 119 -11.26 -5.38 -17.86
N SER A 120 -11.24 -6.29 -18.86
CA SER A 120 -12.41 -6.48 -19.72
C SER A 120 -13.65 -6.84 -18.89
N PRO A 121 -14.87 -6.63 -19.39
CA PRO A 121 -16.07 -7.04 -18.68
C PRO A 121 -16.06 -8.50 -18.26
N GLU A 122 -15.59 -9.40 -19.13
CA GLU A 122 -15.48 -10.84 -18.88
C GLU A 122 -14.45 -11.15 -17.79
N ASP A 123 -13.27 -10.56 -17.87
CA ASP A 123 -12.21 -10.69 -16.85
C ASP A 123 -12.66 -10.13 -15.50
N PHE A 124 -13.44 -9.04 -15.52
CA PHE A 124 -13.99 -8.45 -14.31
C PHE A 124 -15.00 -9.39 -13.64
N ARG A 125 -15.89 -10.02 -14.44
CA ARG A 125 -16.82 -11.05 -13.97
C ARG A 125 -16.08 -12.20 -13.26
N GLU A 126 -15.00 -12.70 -13.84
CA GLU A 126 -14.18 -13.77 -13.25
C GLU A 126 -13.51 -13.34 -11.94
N GLU A 127 -13.07 -12.08 -11.84
CA GLU A 127 -12.53 -11.55 -10.59
C GLU A 127 -13.60 -11.43 -9.49
N ILE A 128 -14.85 -11.10 -9.84
CA ILE A 128 -15.99 -11.13 -8.90
C ILE A 128 -16.25 -12.54 -8.40
N LEU A 129 -16.35 -13.52 -9.30
CA LEU A 129 -16.53 -14.94 -8.94
C LEU A 129 -15.44 -15.42 -7.96
N ARG A 130 -14.19 -15.07 -8.25
CA ARG A 130 -13.07 -15.42 -7.38
C ARG A 130 -13.20 -14.74 -6.00
N ALA A 131 -13.53 -13.46 -5.96
CA ALA A 131 -13.69 -12.72 -4.70
C ALA A 131 -14.79 -13.31 -3.83
N VAL A 132 -15.94 -13.64 -4.42
CA VAL A 132 -17.05 -14.32 -3.74
C VAL A 132 -16.59 -15.67 -3.19
N GLY A 133 -15.88 -16.48 -3.99
CA GLY A 133 -15.35 -17.78 -3.58
C GLY A 133 -14.31 -17.70 -2.46
N GLU A 134 -13.58 -16.59 -2.35
CA GLU A 134 -12.64 -16.29 -1.27
C GLU A 134 -13.30 -15.68 -0.02
N GLY A 135 -14.63 -15.44 -0.06
CA GLY A 135 -15.39 -14.93 1.08
C GLY A 135 -15.41 -13.41 1.23
N TYR A 136 -15.00 -12.66 0.22
CA TYR A 136 -15.18 -11.21 0.22
C TYR A 136 -16.65 -10.85 0.05
N THR A 137 -17.06 -9.76 0.68
CA THR A 137 -18.43 -9.20 0.58
C THR A 137 -18.45 -7.80 -0.04
N ILE A 138 -17.29 -7.29 -0.42
CA ILE A 138 -17.13 -5.97 -1.04
C ILE A 138 -16.07 -6.09 -2.13
N PHE A 139 -16.33 -5.48 -3.28
CA PHE A 139 -15.36 -5.38 -4.36
C PHE A 139 -15.13 -3.92 -4.78
N LYS A 140 -13.88 -3.49 -4.80
CA LYS A 140 -13.52 -2.17 -5.31
C LYS A 140 -13.28 -2.26 -6.81
N MET A 141 -14.18 -1.67 -7.61
CA MET A 141 -13.99 -1.51 -9.04
C MET A 141 -12.88 -0.50 -9.35
N HIS A 142 -12.05 -0.82 -10.33
CA HIS A 142 -11.07 0.10 -10.91
C HIS A 142 -11.37 0.26 -12.40
N THR A 143 -11.94 1.40 -12.77
CA THR A 143 -12.36 1.70 -14.14
C THR A 143 -11.24 2.33 -14.96
N CYS A 144 -11.40 2.32 -16.28
CA CYS A 144 -10.58 3.03 -17.24
C CYS A 144 -11.42 3.43 -18.46
N THR A 145 -10.88 4.27 -19.33
CA THR A 145 -11.61 4.84 -20.47
C THR A 145 -11.79 3.87 -21.65
N TYR A 146 -11.09 2.74 -21.63
CA TYR A 146 -11.12 1.76 -22.73
C TYR A 146 -11.90 0.48 -22.40
N HIS A 147 -12.53 0.41 -21.24
CA HIS A 147 -13.47 -0.66 -20.88
C HIS A 147 -14.83 -0.07 -20.53
N ASP A 148 -15.91 -0.72 -20.98
CA ASP A 148 -17.27 -0.33 -20.67
C ASP A 148 -17.62 -0.68 -19.21
N VAL A 149 -17.74 0.32 -18.36
CA VAL A 149 -18.06 0.15 -16.94
C VAL A 149 -19.49 -0.35 -16.71
N ILE A 150 -20.43 -0.03 -17.63
CA ILE A 150 -21.82 -0.49 -17.53
C ILE A 150 -21.86 -1.98 -17.82
N GLU A 151 -21.16 -2.44 -18.85
CA GLU A 151 -21.09 -3.86 -19.19
C GLU A 151 -20.31 -4.65 -18.09
N GLN A 152 -19.24 -4.08 -17.54
CA GLN A 152 -18.55 -4.69 -16.38
C GLN A 152 -19.52 -4.92 -15.23
N THR A 153 -20.36 -3.89 -14.90
CA THR A 153 -21.35 -4.00 -13.81
C THR A 153 -22.42 -5.02 -14.11
N ARG A 154 -22.94 -5.03 -15.34
CA ARG A 154 -23.98 -5.98 -15.79
C ARG A 154 -23.49 -7.43 -15.65
N LEU A 155 -22.28 -7.74 -16.13
CA LEU A 155 -21.72 -9.07 -16.02
C LEU A 155 -21.36 -9.45 -14.57
N ALA A 156 -20.99 -8.48 -13.75
CA ALA A 156 -20.76 -8.70 -12.33
C ALA A 156 -22.03 -9.07 -11.56
N GLU A 157 -23.15 -8.40 -11.86
CA GLU A 157 -24.47 -8.68 -11.25
C GLU A 157 -24.97 -10.11 -11.55
N GLU A 158 -24.59 -10.71 -12.68
CA GLU A 158 -24.96 -12.09 -13.02
C GLU A 158 -24.37 -13.12 -12.04
N VAL A 159 -23.29 -12.79 -11.36
CA VAL A 159 -22.51 -13.74 -10.55
C VAL A 159 -22.32 -13.30 -9.10
N ALA A 160 -22.60 -12.04 -8.79
CA ALA A 160 -22.52 -11.52 -7.43
C ALA A 160 -23.74 -11.98 -6.61
N PRO A 161 -23.56 -12.39 -5.34
CA PRO A 161 -24.69 -12.67 -4.46
C PRO A 161 -25.42 -11.35 -4.09
N GLU A 162 -26.65 -11.47 -3.62
CA GLU A 162 -27.40 -10.33 -3.11
C GLU A 162 -26.61 -9.62 -1.98
N GLY A 163 -26.48 -8.29 -2.09
CA GLY A 163 -25.79 -7.47 -1.11
C GLY A 163 -24.25 -7.45 -1.22
N PHE A 164 -23.69 -7.99 -2.30
CA PHE A 164 -22.25 -7.95 -2.58
C PHE A 164 -21.77 -6.57 -3.04
#